data_79078bbcacaa3163ea68acb0bf07286f
#
_entry.id   79078bbcacaa3163ea68acb0bf07286f
#
_cell.length_a   1.000
_cell.length_b   1.000
_cell.length_c   1.000
_cell.angle_alpha   90.00
_cell.angle_beta   90.00
_cell.angle_gamma   90.00
#
_symmetry.space_group_name_H-M   'P 1'
#
loop_
_entity.id
_entity.type
_entity.pdbx_description
1 polymer ?
#
loop_
_entity_poly.entity_id
_entity_poly.type
_entity_poly.pdbx_seq_one_letter_code
_entity_poly.pdbx_strand_id
1 'polypeptide(L)'
;MQEFSQQTLGLENLVDTLVQMKDTEKKAARIRDIVSIEEWLDNEYYVGPDALSIYPYWKQHIINIFNSPVRINEVILTGGLGTGKTTIANIILLRKIYELSCYSNIPALFNLMSSSKIMLAYFNLNLSQALLTGYGQLKEMIDNSPYFQEHFMRNIKKDAEIVWPQANMMVRFASGTQHTIGTNLIGSVLDEANFYSKTEKITEQAVQIQDKAKQIYTETRNRRKITFYDKWRKSIY
;
A
#
# COMPACT_ATOMS: atom_id res chain seq x y z
N MET A 1 -43.68 -14.33 -7.02
CA MET A 1 -42.91 -14.14 -8.26
C MET A 1 -41.75 -13.13 -8.15
N GLN A 2 -41.91 -12.03 -7.44
CA GLN A 2 -40.83 -11.02 -7.29
C GLN A 2 -39.63 -11.51 -6.45
N GLU A 3 -39.81 -12.29 -5.39
CA GLU A 3 -38.69 -12.82 -4.56
C GLU A 3 -37.84 -13.85 -5.34
N PHE A 4 -38.43 -14.68 -6.18
CA PHE A 4 -37.68 -15.63 -7.01
C PHE A 4 -36.80 -14.92 -8.05
N SER A 5 -37.28 -13.80 -8.59
CA SER A 5 -36.49 -12.98 -9.53
C SER A 5 -35.28 -12.31 -8.88
N GLN A 6 -35.40 -11.84 -7.63
CA GLN A 6 -34.27 -11.24 -6.91
C GLN A 6 -33.22 -12.27 -6.50
N GLN A 7 -33.62 -13.49 -6.11
CA GLN A 7 -32.68 -14.56 -5.79
C GLN A 7 -31.93 -15.06 -7.02
N THR A 8 -32.58 -15.15 -8.16
CA THR A 8 -31.94 -15.55 -9.43
C THR A 8 -30.90 -14.50 -9.88
N LEU A 9 -31.25 -13.21 -9.79
CA LEU A 9 -30.32 -12.11 -10.11
C LEU A 9 -29.09 -12.08 -9.19
N GLY A 10 -29.28 -12.45 -7.92
CA GLY A 10 -28.19 -12.56 -6.93
C GLY A 10 -27.23 -13.72 -7.25
N LEU A 11 -27.74 -14.86 -7.71
CA LEU A 11 -26.96 -16.03 -8.09
C LEU A 11 -26.16 -15.78 -9.41
N GLU A 12 -26.78 -15.15 -10.41
CA GLU A 12 -26.10 -14.78 -11.64
C GLU A 12 -24.95 -13.82 -11.38
N ASN A 13 -25.15 -12.77 -10.58
CA ASN A 13 -24.10 -11.85 -10.16
C ASN A 13 -22.97 -12.53 -9.40
N LEU A 14 -23.27 -13.54 -8.59
CA LEU A 14 -22.28 -14.33 -7.87
C LEU A 14 -21.44 -15.19 -8.82
N VAL A 15 -22.08 -15.85 -9.77
CA VAL A 15 -21.38 -16.66 -10.79
C VAL A 15 -20.49 -15.80 -11.66
N ASP A 16 -20.94 -14.67 -12.15
CA ASP A 16 -20.15 -13.73 -12.95
C ASP A 16 -18.95 -13.21 -12.13
N THR A 17 -19.16 -12.93 -10.87
CA THR A 17 -18.10 -12.52 -9.95
C THR A 17 -17.04 -13.60 -9.77
N LEU A 18 -17.44 -14.86 -9.57
CA LEU A 18 -16.53 -15.99 -9.45
C LEU A 18 -15.74 -16.26 -10.74
N VAL A 19 -16.38 -16.12 -11.91
CA VAL A 19 -15.72 -16.24 -13.21
C VAL A 19 -14.67 -15.14 -13.37
N GLN A 20 -15.01 -13.89 -13.07
CA GLN A 20 -14.06 -12.77 -13.14
C GLN A 20 -12.90 -12.93 -12.16
N MET A 21 -13.14 -13.51 -10.96
CA MET A 21 -12.08 -13.83 -10.00
C MET A 21 -11.08 -14.84 -10.58
N LYS A 22 -11.57 -15.94 -11.15
CA LYS A 22 -10.72 -16.96 -11.77
C LYS A 22 -9.91 -16.40 -12.94
N ASP A 23 -10.49 -15.53 -13.75
CA ASP A 23 -9.79 -14.88 -14.86
C ASP A 23 -8.71 -13.90 -14.36
N THR A 24 -8.97 -13.18 -13.29
CA THR A 24 -8.00 -12.29 -12.68
C THR A 24 -6.85 -13.06 -12.05
N GLU A 25 -7.14 -14.17 -11.34
CA GLU A 25 -6.10 -15.09 -10.81
C GLU A 25 -5.23 -15.65 -11.90
N LYS A 26 -5.83 -16.12 -13.02
CA LYS A 26 -5.09 -16.61 -14.18
C LYS A 26 -4.18 -15.55 -14.78
N LYS A 27 -4.67 -14.30 -14.91
CA LYS A 27 -3.90 -13.18 -15.47
C LYS A 27 -2.78 -12.71 -14.54
N ALA A 28 -3.02 -12.71 -13.23
CA ALA A 28 -2.03 -12.29 -12.24
C ALA A 28 -1.03 -13.41 -11.88
N ALA A 29 -1.41 -14.65 -11.99
CA ALA A 29 -0.68 -15.88 -11.66
C ALA A 29 0.19 -15.76 -10.39
N ARG A 30 -0.23 -16.41 -9.30
CA ARG A 30 0.59 -16.49 -8.10
C ARG A 30 1.80 -17.38 -8.37
N ILE A 31 3.01 -16.87 -8.13
CA ILE A 31 4.29 -17.54 -8.37
C ILE A 31 4.96 -18.02 -7.07
N ARG A 32 4.51 -17.50 -5.91
CA ARG A 32 4.97 -17.92 -4.57
C ARG A 32 3.83 -17.90 -3.59
N ASP A 33 3.87 -18.81 -2.61
CA ASP A 33 2.90 -18.78 -1.52
C ASP A 33 3.18 -17.60 -0.58
N ILE A 34 2.10 -16.97 -0.14
CA ILE A 34 2.17 -15.89 0.82
C ILE A 34 2.14 -16.53 2.20
N VAL A 35 3.26 -16.43 2.93
CA VAL A 35 3.33 -16.95 4.30
C VAL A 35 2.45 -16.13 5.25
N SER A 36 2.09 -16.69 6.40
CA SER A 36 1.31 -16.01 7.42
C SER A 36 2.00 -14.71 7.87
N ILE A 37 1.26 -13.81 8.48
CA ILE A 37 1.87 -12.56 8.98
C ILE A 37 2.79 -12.83 10.16
N GLU A 38 2.47 -13.81 10.99
CA GLU A 38 3.26 -14.26 12.13
C GLU A 38 4.61 -14.80 11.66
N GLU A 39 4.60 -15.75 10.75
CA GLU A 39 5.82 -16.32 10.16
C GLU A 39 6.67 -15.25 9.49
N TRP A 40 6.03 -14.35 8.75
CA TRP A 40 6.72 -13.26 8.05
C TRP A 40 7.43 -12.31 9.00
N LEU A 41 6.77 -11.93 10.12
CA LEU A 41 7.33 -11.02 11.13
C LEU A 41 8.44 -11.64 11.97
N ASP A 42 8.43 -12.98 12.14
CA ASP A 42 9.38 -13.70 12.98
C ASP A 42 10.61 -14.18 12.23
N ASN A 43 10.63 -14.03 10.91
CA ASN A 43 11.68 -14.61 10.08
C ASN A 43 12.53 -13.52 9.42
N GLU A 44 13.81 -13.45 9.78
CA GLU A 44 14.79 -12.52 9.22
C GLU A 44 14.92 -12.64 7.69
N TYR A 45 14.57 -13.79 7.12
CA TYR A 45 14.56 -13.97 5.67
C TYR A 45 13.65 -12.97 4.96
N TYR A 46 12.50 -12.62 5.56
CA TYR A 46 11.54 -11.69 4.96
C TYR A 46 11.74 -10.24 5.38
N VAL A 47 11.95 -9.99 6.66
CA VAL A 47 12.00 -8.63 7.24
C VAL A 47 13.44 -8.11 7.35
N GLY A 48 14.42 -9.01 7.25
CA GLY A 48 15.81 -8.70 7.51
C GLY A 48 16.13 -8.68 9.01
N PRO A 49 17.30 -8.16 9.40
CA PRO A 49 17.77 -8.19 10.79
C PRO A 49 16.86 -7.42 11.77
N ASP A 50 16.02 -6.53 11.26
CA ASP A 50 15.08 -5.75 12.08
C ASP A 50 13.90 -6.57 12.61
N ALA A 51 13.68 -7.81 12.11
CA ALA A 51 12.60 -8.68 12.55
C ALA A 51 12.57 -8.88 14.07
N LEU A 52 13.75 -9.07 14.67
CA LEU A 52 13.90 -9.31 16.11
C LEU A 52 13.75 -8.04 16.97
N SER A 53 13.82 -6.85 16.37
CA SER A 53 13.75 -5.57 17.07
C SER A 53 12.33 -4.99 17.18
N ILE A 54 11.34 -5.64 16.56
CA ILE A 54 9.95 -5.19 16.61
C ILE A 54 9.38 -5.45 18.02
N TYR A 55 8.99 -4.39 18.72
CA TYR A 55 8.38 -4.51 20.03
C TYR A 55 7.14 -5.40 20.00
N PRO A 56 6.95 -6.32 20.99
CA PRO A 56 5.81 -7.23 21.03
C PRO A 56 4.45 -6.55 20.90
N TYR A 57 4.29 -5.38 21.50
CA TYR A 57 3.09 -4.56 21.38
C TYR A 57 2.75 -4.22 19.92
N TRP A 58 3.71 -3.70 19.17
CA TRP A 58 3.51 -3.36 17.76
C TRP A 58 3.33 -4.58 16.89
N LYS A 59 4.07 -5.66 17.17
CA LYS A 59 3.93 -6.92 16.46
C LYS A 59 2.51 -7.44 16.54
N GLN A 60 1.88 -7.45 17.73
CA GLN A 60 0.50 -7.88 17.90
C GLN A 60 -0.48 -6.99 17.12
N HIS A 61 -0.26 -5.68 17.07
CA HIS A 61 -1.10 -4.78 16.28
C HIS A 61 -0.98 -5.05 14.77
N ILE A 62 0.22 -5.29 14.26
CA ILE A 62 0.44 -5.65 12.85
C ILE A 62 -0.28 -6.96 12.52
N ILE A 63 -0.13 -7.99 13.36
CA ILE A 63 -0.82 -9.27 13.22
C ILE A 63 -2.34 -9.04 13.14
N ASN A 64 -2.90 -8.27 14.06
CA ASN A 64 -4.33 -7.98 14.08
C ASN A 64 -4.83 -7.24 12.82
N ILE A 65 -4.00 -6.34 12.25
CA ILE A 65 -4.32 -5.64 11.00
C ILE A 65 -4.44 -6.63 9.83
N PHE A 66 -3.49 -7.54 9.70
CA PHE A 66 -3.45 -8.46 8.56
C PHE A 66 -4.39 -9.66 8.70
N ASN A 67 -4.67 -10.11 9.92
CA ASN A 67 -5.60 -11.20 10.23
C ASN A 67 -7.04 -10.72 10.47
N SER A 68 -7.29 -9.42 10.32
CA SER A 68 -8.64 -8.87 10.51
C SER A 68 -9.64 -9.53 9.54
N PRO A 69 -10.79 -10.04 10.03
CA PRO A 69 -11.85 -10.55 9.17
C PRO A 69 -12.46 -9.45 8.29
N VAL A 70 -12.37 -8.20 8.75
CA VAL A 70 -12.80 -7.02 8.00
C VAL A 70 -11.58 -6.37 7.36
N ARG A 71 -11.69 -6.03 6.09
CA ARG A 71 -10.60 -5.33 5.40
C ARG A 71 -10.31 -3.98 6.03
N ILE A 72 -9.10 -3.81 6.54
CA ILE A 72 -8.59 -2.52 7.01
C ILE A 72 -8.00 -1.78 5.80
N ASN A 73 -8.62 -0.67 5.45
CA ASN A 73 -8.20 0.17 4.32
C ASN A 73 -7.25 1.29 4.73
N GLU A 74 -7.31 1.69 5.99
CA GLU A 74 -6.57 2.81 6.55
C GLU A 74 -6.10 2.46 7.95
N VAL A 75 -4.86 2.80 8.24
CA VAL A 75 -4.25 2.65 9.56
C VAL A 75 -3.76 4.03 9.99
N ILE A 76 -4.23 4.52 11.12
CA ILE A 76 -3.81 5.80 11.69
C ILE A 76 -2.97 5.52 12.93
N LEU A 77 -1.70 5.87 12.86
CA LEU A 77 -0.76 5.72 13.96
C LEU A 77 -0.62 7.06 14.70
N THR A 78 -1.06 7.09 15.95
CA THR A 78 -0.97 8.26 16.82
C THR A 78 -0.07 7.96 18.02
N GLY A 79 0.52 8.99 18.61
CA GLY A 79 1.39 8.84 19.79
C GLY A 79 2.54 9.84 19.79
N GLY A 80 3.32 9.82 20.87
CA GLY A 80 4.47 10.70 21.07
C GLY A 80 5.60 10.49 20.06
N LEU A 81 6.60 11.35 20.10
CA LEU A 81 7.84 11.19 19.35
C LEU A 81 8.59 9.95 19.83
N GLY A 82 9.29 9.27 18.92
CA GLY A 82 10.11 8.10 19.24
C GLY A 82 9.34 6.81 19.53
N THR A 83 8.01 6.76 19.35
CA THR A 83 7.21 5.54 19.60
C THR A 83 7.23 4.52 18.44
N GLY A 84 8.05 4.72 17.42
CA GLY A 84 8.21 3.76 16.32
C GLY A 84 7.13 3.83 15.23
N LYS A 85 6.28 4.86 15.19
CA LYS A 85 5.19 4.96 14.21
C LYS A 85 5.64 4.81 12.77
N THR A 86 6.69 5.52 12.38
CA THR A 86 7.25 5.48 11.02
C THR A 86 7.78 4.08 10.69
N THR A 87 8.48 3.42 11.63
CA THR A 87 8.95 2.04 11.47
C THR A 87 7.78 1.08 11.26
N ILE A 88 6.71 1.21 12.04
CA ILE A 88 5.52 0.36 11.88
C ILE A 88 4.81 0.60 10.55
N ALA A 89 4.69 1.86 10.11
CA ALA A 89 4.15 2.18 8.78
C ALA A 89 4.98 1.53 7.68
N ASN A 90 6.31 1.54 7.81
CA ASN A 90 7.23 0.90 6.87
C ASN A 90 7.08 -0.64 6.85
N ILE A 91 6.95 -1.28 8.02
CA ILE A 91 6.73 -2.72 8.11
C ILE A 91 5.40 -3.12 7.44
N ILE A 92 4.33 -2.36 7.67
CA ILE A 92 3.05 -2.59 7.01
C ILE A 92 3.19 -2.44 5.48
N LEU A 93 3.90 -1.42 5.02
CA LEU A 93 4.14 -1.19 3.60
C LEU A 93 5.02 -2.29 3.00
N LEU A 94 6.09 -2.68 3.70
CA LEU A 94 6.99 -3.78 3.30
C LEU A 94 6.22 -5.10 3.14
N ARG A 95 5.32 -5.41 4.08
CA ARG A 95 4.45 -6.59 3.98
C ARG A 95 3.57 -6.52 2.72
N LYS A 96 3.01 -5.35 2.40
CA LYS A 96 2.22 -5.18 1.17
C LYS A 96 3.07 -5.36 -0.09
N ILE A 97 4.29 -4.86 -0.12
CA ILE A 97 5.22 -5.08 -1.22
C ILE A 97 5.56 -6.58 -1.35
N TYR A 98 5.80 -7.26 -0.23
CA TYR A 98 6.01 -8.70 -0.20
C TYR A 98 4.82 -9.48 -0.79
N GLU A 99 3.59 -9.20 -0.36
CA GLU A 99 2.39 -9.85 -0.90
C GLU A 99 2.26 -9.66 -2.41
N LEU A 100 2.52 -8.44 -2.90
CA LEU A 100 2.49 -8.14 -4.33
C LEU A 100 3.60 -8.87 -5.09
N SER A 101 4.79 -9.01 -4.52
CA SER A 101 5.91 -9.69 -5.16
C SER A 101 5.67 -11.20 -5.39
N CYS A 102 4.68 -11.78 -4.73
CA CYS A 102 4.28 -13.17 -4.92
C CYS A 102 3.48 -13.41 -6.22
N TYR A 103 3.24 -12.37 -7.02
CA TYR A 103 2.49 -12.47 -8.28
C TYR A 103 3.36 -12.09 -9.48
N SER A 104 3.18 -12.81 -10.60
CA SER A 104 3.94 -12.56 -11.84
C SER A 104 3.51 -11.29 -12.58
N ASN A 105 2.23 -10.91 -12.45
CA ASN A 105 1.65 -9.74 -13.13
C ASN A 105 0.85 -8.90 -12.13
N ILE A 106 1.55 -8.04 -11.41
CA ILE A 106 0.93 -7.22 -10.35
C ILE A 106 -0.14 -6.26 -10.91
N PRO A 107 0.04 -5.56 -12.05
CA PRO A 107 -1.03 -4.72 -12.62
C PRO A 107 -2.36 -5.46 -12.83
N ALA A 108 -2.32 -6.74 -13.20
CA ALA A 108 -3.54 -7.52 -13.39
C ALA A 108 -4.39 -7.69 -12.12
N LEU A 109 -3.78 -7.70 -10.93
CA LEU A 109 -4.51 -7.71 -9.65
C LEU A 109 -5.46 -6.50 -9.49
N PHE A 110 -5.17 -5.43 -10.20
CA PHE A 110 -5.92 -4.18 -10.16
C PHE A 110 -6.76 -3.97 -11.42
N ASN A 111 -6.95 -5.02 -12.25
CA ASN A 111 -7.62 -4.96 -13.56
C ASN A 111 -6.98 -3.93 -14.50
N LEU A 112 -5.66 -3.84 -14.47
CA LEU A 112 -4.87 -2.98 -15.33
C LEU A 112 -4.15 -3.82 -16.40
N MET A 113 -3.78 -3.17 -17.51
CA MET A 113 -2.93 -3.78 -18.52
C MET A 113 -1.55 -4.11 -17.93
N SER A 114 -0.92 -5.19 -18.36
CA SER A 114 0.40 -5.63 -17.85
C SER A 114 1.48 -4.55 -17.98
N SER A 115 1.37 -3.65 -18.96
CA SER A 115 2.27 -2.51 -19.16
C SER A 115 1.98 -1.32 -18.23
N SER A 116 0.87 -1.35 -17.49
CA SER A 116 0.49 -0.25 -16.60
C SER A 116 1.44 -0.15 -15.42
N LYS A 117 1.93 1.06 -15.16
CA LYS A 117 2.75 1.32 -13.97
C LYS A 117 1.85 1.49 -12.75
N ILE A 118 2.23 0.83 -11.67
CA ILE A 118 1.60 0.95 -10.36
C ILE A 118 2.54 1.63 -9.38
N MET A 119 1.97 2.40 -8.47
CA MET A 119 2.73 3.21 -7.54
C MET A 119 2.19 3.07 -6.11
N LEU A 120 3.12 2.97 -5.17
CA LEU A 120 2.93 3.28 -3.76
C LEU A 120 3.56 4.65 -3.51
N ALA A 121 2.82 5.57 -2.88
CA ALA A 121 3.32 6.91 -2.61
C ALA A 121 3.75 7.04 -1.15
N TYR A 122 4.92 7.63 -0.93
CA TYR A 122 5.40 7.99 0.40
C TYR A 122 5.42 9.51 0.52
N PHE A 123 4.46 10.06 1.26
CA PHE A 123 4.32 11.50 1.47
C PHE A 123 5.06 11.93 2.73
N ASN A 124 5.91 12.94 2.57
CA ASN A 124 6.57 13.65 3.67
C ASN A 124 6.78 15.10 3.25
N LEU A 125 7.15 15.97 4.18
CA LEU A 125 7.29 17.42 3.96
C LEU A 125 8.38 17.77 2.96
N ASN A 126 9.53 17.12 3.03
CA ASN A 126 10.60 17.32 2.06
C ASN A 126 11.39 16.03 1.78
N LEU A 127 12.00 15.99 0.61
CA LEU A 127 12.75 14.81 0.13
C LEU A 127 13.96 14.50 1.01
N SER A 128 14.72 15.51 1.41
CA SER A 128 15.96 15.29 2.19
C SER A 128 15.67 14.66 3.55
N GLN A 129 14.63 15.15 4.23
CA GLN A 129 14.17 14.54 5.48
C GLN A 129 13.63 13.12 5.26
N ALA A 130 12.81 12.91 4.25
CA ALA A 130 12.26 11.60 3.96
C ALA A 130 13.34 10.55 3.68
N LEU A 131 14.41 10.91 2.95
CA LEU A 131 15.54 10.03 2.67
C LEU A 131 16.34 9.67 3.93
N LEU A 132 16.40 10.58 4.91
CA LEU A 132 17.07 10.35 6.18
C LEU A 132 16.21 9.64 7.24
N THR A 133 14.89 9.57 7.01
CA THR A 133 13.91 9.01 7.95
C THR A 133 13.17 7.82 7.34
N GLY A 134 11.85 7.88 7.32
CA GLY A 134 11.00 6.75 6.99
C GLY A 134 11.22 6.16 5.59
N TYR A 135 11.35 6.97 4.56
CA TYR A 135 11.58 6.46 3.21
C TYR A 135 12.95 5.79 3.07
N GLY A 136 14.01 6.38 3.65
CA GLY A 136 15.34 5.77 3.71
C GLY A 136 15.32 4.44 4.46
N GLN A 137 14.67 4.41 5.62
CA GLN A 137 14.49 3.18 6.40
C GLN A 137 13.76 2.08 5.61
N LEU A 138 12.69 2.41 4.88
CA LEU A 138 12.00 1.44 4.02
C LEU A 138 12.93 0.86 2.96
N LYS A 139 13.75 1.72 2.34
CA LYS A 139 14.74 1.31 1.34
C LYS A 139 15.75 0.33 1.94
N GLU A 140 16.27 0.63 3.12
CA GLU A 140 17.21 -0.23 3.85
C GLU A 140 16.57 -1.57 4.23
N MET A 141 15.32 -1.57 4.71
CA MET A 141 14.59 -2.80 5.00
C MET A 141 14.45 -3.71 3.77
N ILE A 142 14.19 -3.13 2.59
CA ILE A 142 14.12 -3.88 1.33
C ILE A 142 15.49 -4.43 0.95
N ASP A 143 16.53 -3.60 1.04
CA ASP A 143 17.89 -3.97 0.65
C ASP A 143 18.52 -5.02 1.59
N ASN A 144 18.16 -5.01 2.87
CA ASN A 144 18.65 -5.95 3.88
C ASN A 144 17.84 -7.23 4.00
N SER A 145 16.69 -7.34 3.33
CA SER A 145 15.88 -8.55 3.31
C SER A 145 16.43 -9.58 2.32
N PRO A 146 16.84 -10.77 2.75
CA PRO A 146 17.27 -11.84 1.84
C PRO A 146 16.20 -12.20 0.79
N TYR A 147 14.93 -12.22 1.18
CA TYR A 147 13.83 -12.47 0.27
C TYR A 147 13.79 -11.48 -0.90
N PHE A 148 13.91 -10.18 -0.64
CA PHE A 148 13.89 -9.18 -1.69
C PHE A 148 15.13 -9.22 -2.56
N GLN A 149 16.28 -9.51 -1.98
CA GLN A 149 17.54 -9.68 -2.75
C GLN A 149 17.45 -10.88 -3.70
N GLU A 150 16.85 -11.98 -3.28
CA GLU A 150 16.77 -13.21 -4.07
C GLU A 150 15.65 -13.18 -5.10
N HIS A 151 14.46 -12.70 -4.70
CA HIS A 151 13.24 -12.89 -5.49
C HIS A 151 12.65 -11.61 -6.08
N PHE A 152 12.93 -10.46 -5.51
CA PHE A 152 12.29 -9.22 -5.91
C PHE A 152 13.21 -8.02 -5.79
N MET A 153 14.40 -8.11 -6.42
CA MET A 153 15.42 -7.09 -6.36
C MET A 153 14.95 -5.79 -7.03
N ARG A 154 15.10 -4.67 -6.32
CA ARG A 154 14.84 -3.35 -6.85
C ARG A 154 15.96 -2.88 -7.80
N ASN A 155 15.69 -1.89 -8.62
CA ASN A 155 16.73 -1.24 -9.40
C ASN A 155 17.60 -0.33 -8.52
N ILE A 156 18.82 -0.77 -8.23
CA ILE A 156 19.78 -0.06 -7.37
C ILE A 156 20.35 1.23 -7.99
N LYS A 157 20.24 1.40 -9.31
CA LYS A 157 20.72 2.61 -10.00
C LYS A 157 19.83 3.85 -9.76
N LYS A 158 18.64 3.65 -9.17
CA LYS A 158 17.70 4.73 -8.83
C LYS A 158 17.67 4.95 -7.33
N ASP A 159 18.33 5.99 -6.85
CA ASP A 159 18.37 6.29 -5.41
C ASP A 159 17.15 7.05 -4.91
N ALA A 160 16.58 7.94 -5.72
CA ALA A 160 15.43 8.74 -5.34
C ALA A 160 14.09 7.98 -5.40
N GLU A 161 14.05 6.81 -6.02
CA GLU A 161 12.87 5.98 -6.19
C GLU A 161 13.20 4.52 -5.94
N ILE A 162 12.30 3.79 -5.30
CA ILE A 162 12.38 2.33 -5.20
C ILE A 162 11.58 1.76 -6.37
N VAL A 163 12.25 1.14 -7.34
CA VAL A 163 11.62 0.72 -8.60
C VAL A 163 11.88 -0.75 -8.87
N TRP A 164 10.84 -1.46 -9.24
CA TRP A 164 10.87 -2.83 -9.76
C TRP A 164 10.40 -2.84 -11.22
N PRO A 165 11.32 -2.68 -12.19
CA PRO A 165 10.95 -2.61 -13.61
C PRO A 165 10.24 -3.85 -14.10
N GLN A 166 10.65 -5.03 -13.63
CA GLN A 166 10.08 -6.34 -13.98
C GLN A 166 8.62 -6.50 -13.55
N ALA A 167 8.19 -5.73 -12.56
CA ALA A 167 6.85 -5.77 -11.99
C ALA A 167 6.00 -4.53 -12.35
N ASN A 168 6.55 -3.60 -13.14
CA ASN A 168 5.94 -2.29 -13.39
C ASN A 168 5.49 -1.56 -12.11
N MET A 169 6.25 -1.74 -11.02
CA MET A 169 5.93 -1.22 -9.69
C MET A 169 7.00 -0.27 -9.19
N MET A 170 6.57 0.74 -8.43
CA MET A 170 7.48 1.67 -7.75
C MET A 170 6.92 2.15 -6.42
N VAL A 171 7.84 2.48 -5.50
CA VAL A 171 7.56 3.38 -4.37
C VAL A 171 8.22 4.71 -4.68
N ARG A 172 7.44 5.78 -4.67
CA ARG A 172 7.94 7.13 -4.96
C ARG A 172 7.68 8.04 -3.79
N PHE A 173 8.70 8.82 -3.45
CA PHE A 173 8.54 9.96 -2.57
C PHE A 173 7.71 11.05 -3.24
N ALA A 174 6.82 11.69 -2.48
CA ALA A 174 6.02 12.81 -2.93
C ALA A 174 5.87 13.85 -1.80
N SER A 175 6.11 15.11 -2.12
CA SER A 175 5.82 16.25 -1.22
C SER A 175 4.42 16.83 -1.45
N GLY A 176 3.70 16.32 -2.44
CA GLY A 176 2.34 16.74 -2.81
C GLY A 176 1.76 15.82 -3.88
N THR A 177 0.48 15.99 -4.14
CA THR A 177 -0.28 15.12 -5.05
C THR A 177 0.10 15.24 -6.52
N GLN A 178 0.77 16.31 -6.93
CA GLN A 178 1.24 16.52 -8.30
C GLN A 178 2.15 15.38 -8.79
N HIS A 179 2.96 14.79 -7.90
CA HIS A 179 3.87 13.70 -8.22
C HIS A 179 3.17 12.34 -8.43
N THR A 180 1.88 12.27 -8.14
CA THR A 180 1.08 11.05 -8.31
C THR A 180 0.21 11.07 -9.59
N ILE A 181 0.22 12.18 -10.32
CA ILE A 181 -0.57 12.33 -11.55
C ILE A 181 -0.04 11.40 -12.63
N GLY A 182 -0.95 10.72 -13.35
CA GLY A 182 -0.60 9.83 -14.46
C GLY A 182 -0.14 8.42 -14.05
N THR A 183 -0.15 8.09 -12.74
CA THR A 183 0.18 6.75 -12.25
C THR A 183 -1.00 6.10 -11.53
N ASN A 184 -1.04 4.76 -11.53
CA ASN A 184 -2.06 4.01 -10.80
C ASN A 184 -1.63 3.86 -9.34
N LEU A 185 -2.18 4.69 -8.48
CA LEU A 185 -1.90 4.66 -7.04
C LEU A 185 -2.65 3.49 -6.39
N ILE A 186 -1.92 2.61 -5.69
CA ILE A 186 -2.48 1.45 -5.00
C ILE A 186 -2.42 1.56 -3.48
N GLY A 187 -1.58 2.42 -2.96
CA GLY A 187 -1.46 2.69 -1.53
C GLY A 187 -0.54 3.87 -1.25
N SER A 188 -0.55 4.34 -0.02
CA SER A 188 0.32 5.44 0.41
C SER A 188 0.60 5.40 1.89
N VAL A 189 1.74 5.96 2.27
CA VAL A 189 2.07 6.40 3.62
C VAL A 189 2.04 7.92 3.63
N LEU A 190 1.39 8.50 4.62
CA LEU A 190 1.42 9.94 4.90
C LEU A 190 2.12 10.11 6.25
N ASP A 191 3.42 10.37 6.19
CA ASP A 191 4.25 10.55 7.37
C ASP A 191 4.21 12.01 7.82
N GLU A 192 4.34 12.22 9.12
CA GLU A 192 4.35 13.54 9.75
C GLU A 192 3.17 14.45 9.35
N ALA A 193 1.98 13.87 9.22
CA ALA A 193 0.77 14.57 8.76
C ALA A 193 0.46 15.87 9.56
N ASN A 194 0.85 15.92 10.84
CA ASN A 194 0.60 17.07 11.72
C ASN A 194 1.46 18.30 11.39
N PHE A 195 2.57 18.11 10.67
CA PHE A 195 3.50 19.20 10.32
C PHE A 195 3.21 19.85 8.97
N TYR A 196 2.25 19.32 8.20
CA TYR A 196 1.83 19.98 6.96
C TYR A 196 1.16 21.32 7.27
N SER A 197 1.72 22.40 6.70
CA SER A 197 1.22 23.74 6.93
C SER A 197 -0.21 23.95 6.43
N LYS A 198 -0.99 24.66 7.20
CA LYS A 198 -2.22 25.30 6.72
C LYS A 198 -1.82 26.63 6.05
N THR A 199 -2.09 26.75 4.76
CA THR A 199 -1.82 28.00 4.04
C THR A 199 -3.13 28.76 3.90
N GLU A 200 -3.17 29.98 4.41
CA GLU A 200 -4.28 30.90 4.15
C GLU A 200 -4.02 31.59 2.80
N LYS A 201 -4.87 31.35 1.83
CA LYS A 201 -4.91 32.15 0.61
C LYS A 201 -5.95 33.21 0.78
N ILE A 202 -5.49 34.45 0.92
CA ILE A 202 -6.35 35.63 0.93
C ILE A 202 -6.56 36.04 -0.54
N THR A 203 -7.75 35.81 -1.06
CA THR A 203 -8.21 36.39 -2.31
C THR A 203 -9.17 37.52 -1.98
N GLU A 204 -9.33 38.53 -2.87
CA GLU A 204 -10.21 39.69 -2.64
C GLU A 204 -11.68 39.31 -2.28
N GLN A 205 -12.06 38.06 -2.43
CA GLN A 205 -13.43 37.58 -2.23
C GLN A 205 -13.60 36.50 -1.13
N ALA A 206 -12.54 35.85 -0.66
CA ALA A 206 -12.64 34.88 0.42
C ALA A 206 -11.27 34.50 1.01
N VAL A 207 -11.24 34.19 2.31
CA VAL A 207 -10.11 33.55 2.98
C VAL A 207 -10.28 32.03 2.81
N GLN A 208 -9.44 31.38 2.04
CA GLN A 208 -9.41 29.91 1.92
C GLN A 208 -8.28 29.33 2.75
N ILE A 209 -8.65 28.58 3.80
CA ILE A 209 -7.69 27.79 4.58
C ILE A 209 -7.44 26.48 3.82
N GLN A 210 -6.26 26.32 3.28
CA GLN A 210 -5.86 25.11 2.57
C GLN A 210 -5.09 24.18 3.52
N ASP A 211 -5.75 23.11 3.97
CA ASP A 211 -5.13 22.04 4.76
C ASP A 211 -4.46 21.04 3.80
N LYS A 212 -3.15 21.13 3.64
CA LYS A 212 -2.37 20.33 2.71
C LYS A 212 -2.42 18.83 3.05
N ALA A 213 -2.41 18.48 4.34
CA ALA A 213 -2.53 17.08 4.77
C ALA A 213 -3.88 16.49 4.36
N LYS A 214 -4.97 17.23 4.61
CA LYS A 214 -6.32 16.83 4.23
C LYS A 214 -6.47 16.72 2.71
N GLN A 215 -5.86 17.61 1.96
CA GLN A 215 -5.87 17.55 0.49
C GLN A 215 -5.18 16.29 0.01
N ILE A 216 -3.94 16.03 0.45
CA ILE A 216 -3.18 14.82 0.09
C ILE A 216 -3.97 13.57 0.45
N TYR A 217 -4.51 13.50 1.66
CA TYR A 217 -5.33 12.38 2.12
C TYR A 217 -6.54 12.13 1.22
N THR A 218 -7.32 13.18 0.94
CA THR A 218 -8.55 13.08 0.14
C THR A 218 -8.26 12.65 -1.30
N GLU A 219 -7.28 13.28 -1.94
CA GLU A 219 -6.90 12.94 -3.31
C GLU A 219 -6.32 11.53 -3.41
N THR A 220 -5.49 11.13 -2.45
CA THR A 220 -4.91 9.78 -2.38
C THR A 220 -6.00 8.73 -2.21
N ARG A 221 -6.94 8.96 -1.30
CA ARG A 221 -8.08 8.07 -1.05
C ARG A 221 -8.93 7.89 -2.30
N ASN A 222 -9.23 8.98 -3.01
CA ASN A 222 -10.06 8.95 -4.21
C ASN A 222 -9.38 8.26 -5.41
N ARG A 223 -8.06 8.31 -5.47
CA ARG A 223 -7.29 7.74 -6.60
C ARG A 223 -6.85 6.30 -6.37
N ARG A 224 -6.89 5.81 -5.13
CA ARG A 224 -6.41 4.47 -4.81
C ARG A 224 -7.16 3.40 -5.59
N LYS A 225 -6.41 2.63 -6.39
CA LYS A 225 -6.94 1.41 -7.02
C LYS A 225 -7.08 0.32 -5.97
N ILE A 226 -8.18 -0.41 -6.05
CA ILE A 226 -8.47 -1.55 -5.17
C ILE A 226 -8.45 -2.82 -6.01
N THR A 227 -7.94 -3.90 -5.43
CA THR A 227 -7.98 -5.20 -6.09
C THR A 227 -9.42 -5.68 -6.28
N PHE A 228 -9.62 -6.57 -7.23
CA PHE A 228 -10.93 -7.19 -7.46
C PHE A 228 -11.40 -7.93 -6.20
N TYR A 229 -10.52 -8.66 -5.52
CA TYR A 229 -10.82 -9.34 -4.25
C TYR A 229 -11.33 -8.40 -3.16
N ASP A 230 -10.79 -7.21 -3.14
CA ASP A 230 -11.17 -6.19 -2.18
C ASP A 230 -12.58 -5.62 -2.44
N LYS A 231 -13.00 -5.55 -3.70
CA LYS A 231 -14.37 -5.17 -4.07
C LYS A 231 -15.38 -6.25 -3.70
N TRP A 232 -14.99 -7.51 -3.89
CA TRP A 232 -15.86 -8.65 -3.60
C TRP A 232 -16.16 -8.80 -2.11
N ARG A 233 -15.17 -8.63 -1.21
CA ARG A 233 -15.42 -8.64 0.24
C ARG A 233 -16.44 -7.60 0.70
N LYS A 234 -16.59 -6.48 -0.01
CA LYS A 234 -17.61 -5.48 0.27
C LYS A 234 -19.03 -5.87 -0.18
N SER A 235 -19.16 -6.85 -1.06
CA SER A 235 -20.46 -7.27 -1.63
C SER A 235 -21.10 -8.41 -0.82
N ILE A 236 -20.41 -8.97 0.18
CA ILE A 236 -20.89 -10.09 1.00
C ILE A 236 -21.43 -9.63 2.37
N TYR A 237 -21.25 -8.34 2.73
CA TYR A 237 -21.77 -7.78 3.99
C TYR A 237 -22.85 -6.72 3.76
#